data_4915a35672fadc3664c9d22418d37d62
#
_entry.id   4915a35672fadc3664c9d22418d37d62
#
_cell.length_a   1.000
_cell.length_b   1.000
_cell.length_c   1.000
_cell.angle_alpha   90.00
_cell.angle_beta   90.00
_cell.angle_gamma   90.00
#
_symmetry.space_group_name_H-M   'P 1'
#
loop_
_entity.id
_entity.type
_entity.pdbx_description
1 polymer ?
#
loop_
_entity_poly.entity_id
_entity_poly.type
_entity_poly.pdbx_seq_one_letter_code
_entity_poly.pdbx_strand_id
1 'polypeptide(L)'
;MVESLRWGRAVRIIRVVRLLRAFRSAKYLIDYLYQNRAQGTFGTVALISVVLMIFSAIAVIVTEQGLADANIQTAEDALWWTFVTMTTVGYGDYYPVTPEGRVVAAILMAAGVGLFGTFTGYVATLFIEADEAEAEGDMKALLAEVRALREEVTTLRAEVSTGKRGDCSNGN
;
A
#
# COMPACT_ATOMS: atom_id res chain seq x y z
N MET A 1 -17.30 -49.20 -2.98
CA MET A 1 -17.76 -47.87 -2.55
C MET A 1 -16.74 -47.06 -1.76
N VAL A 2 -15.75 -47.66 -1.10
CA VAL A 2 -14.73 -46.95 -0.29
C VAL A 2 -13.54 -46.46 -1.13
N GLU A 3 -13.26 -47.07 -2.28
CA GLU A 3 -12.14 -46.69 -3.14
C GLU A 3 -12.37 -45.36 -3.90
N SER A 4 -13.58 -45.05 -4.32
CA SER A 4 -13.91 -43.78 -4.99
C SER A 4 -13.71 -42.57 -4.12
N LEU A 5 -13.94 -42.67 -2.81
CA LEU A 5 -13.71 -41.60 -1.81
C LEU A 5 -12.21 -41.30 -1.58
N ARG A 6 -11.34 -42.31 -1.73
CA ARG A 6 -9.88 -42.14 -1.58
C ARG A 6 -9.29 -41.40 -2.79
N TRP A 7 -9.76 -41.69 -4.00
CA TRP A 7 -9.34 -40.99 -5.23
C TRP A 7 -9.77 -39.52 -5.24
N GLY A 8 -10.97 -39.20 -4.74
CA GLY A 8 -11.43 -37.81 -4.63
C GLY A 8 -10.56 -36.95 -3.71
N ARG A 9 -10.06 -37.52 -2.60
CA ARG A 9 -9.12 -36.84 -1.69
C ARG A 9 -7.74 -36.66 -2.33
N ALA A 10 -7.23 -37.69 -3.03
CA ALA A 10 -5.93 -37.58 -3.71
C ALA A 10 -5.93 -36.53 -4.82
N VAL A 11 -7.01 -36.40 -5.60
CA VAL A 11 -7.17 -35.36 -6.62
C VAL A 11 -7.19 -33.97 -6.02
N ARG A 12 -7.83 -33.77 -4.86
CA ARG A 12 -7.79 -32.48 -4.14
C ARG A 12 -6.38 -32.13 -3.68
N ILE A 13 -5.65 -33.08 -3.09
CA ILE A 13 -4.27 -32.86 -2.62
C ILE A 13 -3.37 -32.50 -3.82
N ILE A 14 -3.51 -33.16 -4.94
CA ILE A 14 -2.74 -32.86 -6.18
C ILE A 14 -3.06 -31.43 -6.68
N ARG A 15 -4.33 -30.97 -6.58
CA ARG A 15 -4.71 -29.60 -6.91
C ARG A 15 -4.02 -28.59 -6.01
N VAL A 16 -4.06 -28.81 -4.68
CA VAL A 16 -3.39 -27.95 -3.70
C VAL A 16 -1.87 -27.92 -3.92
N VAL A 17 -1.25 -29.05 -4.20
CA VAL A 17 0.20 -29.14 -4.51
C VAL A 17 0.53 -28.37 -5.81
N ARG A 18 -0.35 -28.39 -6.82
CA ARG A 18 -0.17 -27.59 -8.05
C ARG A 18 -0.25 -26.10 -7.76
N LEU A 19 -1.12 -25.66 -6.83
CA LEU A 19 -1.20 -24.27 -6.37
C LEU A 19 0.07 -23.85 -5.62
N LEU A 20 0.63 -24.72 -4.77
CA LEU A 20 1.90 -24.46 -4.10
C LEU A 20 3.09 -24.29 -5.08
N ARG A 21 3.03 -24.98 -6.25
CA ARG A 21 4.03 -24.77 -7.31
C ARG A 21 3.89 -23.40 -7.98
N ALA A 22 2.65 -22.91 -8.16
CA ALA A 22 2.37 -21.55 -8.66
C ALA A 22 2.85 -20.47 -7.67
N PHE A 23 2.76 -20.72 -6.36
CA PHE A 23 3.33 -19.86 -5.31
C PHE A 23 4.85 -19.66 -5.46
N ARG A 24 5.56 -20.70 -5.88
CA ARG A 24 7.00 -20.59 -6.09
C ARG A 24 7.35 -19.66 -7.27
N SER A 25 6.53 -19.65 -8.31
CA SER A 25 6.68 -18.73 -9.46
C SER A 25 6.36 -17.30 -9.08
N ALA A 26 5.33 -17.07 -8.24
CA ALA A 26 5.01 -15.75 -7.72
C ALA A 26 6.15 -15.17 -6.87
N LYS A 27 6.85 -16.01 -6.09
CA LYS A 27 8.01 -15.58 -5.31
C LYS A 27 9.14 -15.02 -6.18
N TYR A 28 9.46 -15.67 -7.30
CA TYR A 28 10.48 -15.16 -8.24
C TYR A 28 10.08 -13.82 -8.85
N LEU A 29 8.78 -13.61 -9.11
CA LEU A 29 8.27 -12.34 -9.61
C LEU A 29 8.39 -11.24 -8.55
N ILE A 30 8.05 -11.55 -7.31
CA ILE A 30 8.17 -10.64 -6.17
C ILE A 30 9.65 -10.27 -5.92
N ASP A 31 10.56 -11.25 -5.93
CA ASP A 31 11.98 -11.03 -5.74
C ASP A 31 12.59 -10.16 -6.87
N TYR A 32 12.19 -10.40 -8.12
CA TYR A 32 12.58 -9.59 -9.28
C TYR A 32 12.12 -8.14 -9.16
N LEU A 33 10.92 -7.91 -8.68
CA LEU A 33 10.33 -6.59 -8.46
C LEU A 33 10.99 -5.86 -7.28
N TYR A 34 11.34 -6.59 -6.23
CA TYR A 34 12.04 -6.03 -5.07
C TYR A 34 13.46 -5.58 -5.40
N GLN A 35 14.12 -6.22 -6.37
CA GLN A 35 15.44 -5.83 -6.86
C GLN A 35 15.40 -4.59 -7.76
N ASN A 36 14.28 -4.34 -8.44
CA ASN A 36 14.13 -3.23 -9.38
C ASN A 36 13.46 -2.01 -8.73
N ARG A 37 14.01 -1.53 -7.61
CA ARG A 37 13.53 -0.40 -6.80
C ARG A 37 13.38 0.94 -7.54
N ALA A 38 13.65 1.01 -8.84
CA ALA A 38 13.60 2.23 -9.64
C ALA A 38 12.18 2.72 -10.01
N GLN A 39 11.15 1.90 -9.77
CA GLN A 39 9.76 2.30 -10.04
C GLN A 39 8.96 2.22 -8.71
N GLY A 40 8.89 3.35 -8.06
CA GLY A 40 8.16 3.71 -6.84
C GLY A 40 7.43 2.60 -6.05
N THR A 41 7.45 2.70 -4.75
CA THR A 41 6.79 1.81 -3.77
C THR A 41 5.33 1.46 -4.16
N PHE A 42 4.61 2.41 -4.77
CA PHE A 42 3.25 2.24 -5.26
C PHE A 42 3.11 1.16 -6.34
N GLY A 43 3.97 1.18 -7.36
CA GLY A 43 3.92 0.19 -8.45
C GLY A 43 4.17 -1.23 -7.94
N THR A 44 5.05 -1.39 -6.97
CA THR A 44 5.36 -2.67 -6.35
C THR A 44 4.16 -3.21 -5.55
N VAL A 45 3.53 -2.37 -4.72
CA VAL A 45 2.35 -2.75 -3.93
C VAL A 45 1.16 -3.10 -4.85
N ALA A 46 0.90 -2.27 -5.87
CA ALA A 46 -0.17 -2.52 -6.84
C ALA A 46 0.02 -3.85 -7.57
N LEU A 47 1.25 -4.15 -8.00
CA LEU A 47 1.55 -5.39 -8.70
C LEU A 47 1.42 -6.63 -7.80
N ILE A 48 1.92 -6.55 -6.55
CA ILE A 48 1.73 -7.62 -5.55
C ILE A 48 0.23 -7.86 -5.31
N SER A 49 -0.56 -6.79 -5.23
CA SER A 49 -2.01 -6.88 -5.06
C SER A 49 -2.69 -7.60 -6.21
N VAL A 50 -2.34 -7.26 -7.46
CA VAL A 50 -2.87 -7.92 -8.66
C VAL A 50 -2.47 -9.40 -8.71
N VAL A 51 -1.21 -9.72 -8.42
CA VAL A 51 -0.73 -11.11 -8.40
C VAL A 51 -1.47 -11.92 -7.32
N LEU A 52 -1.63 -11.36 -6.12
CA LEU A 52 -2.36 -12.01 -5.03
C LEU A 52 -3.85 -12.22 -5.40
N MET A 53 -4.48 -11.22 -6.05
CA MET A 53 -5.85 -11.29 -6.50
C MET A 53 -6.05 -12.43 -7.51
N ILE A 54 -5.24 -12.49 -8.56
CA ILE A 54 -5.32 -13.53 -9.57
C ILE A 54 -5.07 -14.92 -8.95
N PHE A 55 -4.06 -15.02 -8.10
CA PHE A 55 -3.72 -16.27 -7.43
C PHE A 55 -4.85 -16.78 -6.52
N SER A 56 -5.44 -15.90 -5.72
CA SER A 56 -6.55 -16.26 -4.83
C SER A 56 -7.82 -16.61 -5.60
N ALA A 57 -8.12 -15.93 -6.71
CA ALA A 57 -9.24 -16.27 -7.58
C ALA A 57 -9.07 -17.68 -8.19
N ILE A 58 -7.88 -18.01 -8.67
CA ILE A 58 -7.58 -19.36 -9.18
C ILE A 58 -7.68 -20.40 -8.06
N ALA A 59 -7.17 -20.08 -6.86
CA ALA A 59 -7.19 -20.99 -5.74
C ALA A 59 -8.63 -21.28 -5.29
N VAL A 60 -9.47 -20.26 -5.14
CA VAL A 60 -10.86 -20.45 -4.68
C VAL A 60 -11.71 -21.17 -5.72
N ILE A 61 -11.60 -20.83 -7.02
CA ILE A 61 -12.39 -21.53 -8.03
C ILE A 61 -12.02 -23.00 -8.14
N VAL A 62 -10.74 -23.34 -8.00
CA VAL A 62 -10.28 -24.74 -8.01
C VAL A 62 -10.83 -25.54 -6.83
N THR A 63 -11.08 -24.92 -5.69
CA THR A 63 -11.65 -25.58 -4.51
C THR A 63 -13.18 -25.66 -4.54
N GLU A 64 -13.86 -24.68 -5.14
CA GLU A 64 -15.32 -24.55 -5.15
C GLU A 64 -15.98 -25.15 -6.38
N GLN A 65 -15.33 -25.13 -7.54
CA GLN A 65 -15.92 -25.55 -8.81
C GLN A 65 -16.40 -27.00 -8.81
N GLY A 66 -17.62 -27.22 -9.28
CA GLY A 66 -18.24 -28.56 -9.38
C GLY A 66 -18.95 -29.03 -8.11
N LEU A 67 -19.10 -28.18 -7.09
CA LEU A 67 -19.94 -28.47 -5.93
C LEU A 67 -21.31 -27.83 -6.11
N ALA A 68 -22.37 -28.59 -5.83
CA ALA A 68 -23.75 -28.12 -6.02
C ALA A 68 -24.11 -26.93 -5.11
N ASP A 69 -23.51 -26.87 -3.94
CA ASP A 69 -23.80 -25.83 -2.93
C ASP A 69 -22.89 -24.60 -3.05
N ALA A 70 -21.89 -24.63 -3.95
CA ALA A 70 -20.97 -23.51 -4.12
C ALA A 70 -21.58 -22.44 -5.05
N ASN A 71 -21.47 -21.17 -4.67
CA ASN A 71 -21.89 -20.05 -5.48
C ASN A 71 -20.78 -19.46 -6.36
N ILE A 72 -19.51 -19.83 -6.12
CA ILE A 72 -18.36 -19.47 -6.96
C ILE A 72 -18.14 -20.58 -7.98
N GLN A 73 -18.69 -20.43 -9.18
CA GLN A 73 -18.63 -21.45 -10.23
C GLN A 73 -17.81 -21.01 -11.46
N THR A 74 -17.70 -19.70 -11.68
CA THR A 74 -16.98 -19.13 -12.83
C THR A 74 -15.73 -18.36 -12.41
N ALA A 75 -14.84 -18.12 -13.37
CA ALA A 75 -13.66 -17.28 -13.11
C ALA A 75 -14.05 -15.83 -12.77
N GLU A 76 -15.17 -15.37 -13.33
CA GLU A 76 -15.72 -14.05 -13.06
C GLU A 76 -16.18 -13.92 -11.60
N ASP A 77 -16.95 -14.90 -11.10
CA ASP A 77 -17.38 -14.96 -9.71
C ASP A 77 -16.18 -14.95 -8.74
N ALA A 78 -15.15 -15.75 -9.07
CA ALA A 78 -13.95 -15.86 -8.26
C ALA A 78 -13.14 -14.55 -8.24
N LEU A 79 -13.00 -13.86 -9.36
CA LEU A 79 -12.31 -12.58 -9.44
C LEU A 79 -13.10 -11.49 -8.70
N TRP A 80 -14.41 -11.44 -8.88
CA TRP A 80 -15.29 -10.52 -8.17
C TRP A 80 -15.18 -10.71 -6.65
N TRP A 81 -15.36 -11.94 -6.19
CA TRP A 81 -15.24 -12.27 -4.77
C TRP A 81 -13.88 -11.88 -4.19
N THR A 82 -12.80 -12.18 -4.91
CA THR A 82 -11.44 -11.87 -4.47
C THR A 82 -11.23 -10.36 -4.36
N PHE A 83 -11.70 -9.59 -5.36
CA PHE A 83 -11.60 -8.13 -5.35
C PHE A 83 -12.37 -7.52 -4.18
N VAL A 84 -13.63 -7.92 -3.99
CA VAL A 84 -14.50 -7.42 -2.93
C VAL A 84 -13.97 -7.80 -1.54
N THR A 85 -13.39 -8.99 -1.42
CA THR A 85 -12.77 -9.47 -0.16
C THR A 85 -11.47 -8.73 0.15
N MET A 86 -10.61 -8.55 -0.86
CA MET A 86 -9.32 -7.87 -0.70
C MET A 86 -9.48 -6.38 -0.37
N THR A 87 -10.51 -5.73 -0.92
CA THR A 87 -10.86 -4.34 -0.60
C THR A 87 -11.66 -4.19 0.69
N THR A 88 -11.89 -5.28 1.41
CA THR A 88 -12.64 -5.32 2.69
C THR A 88 -14.10 -4.90 2.60
N VAL A 89 -14.69 -4.84 1.39
CA VAL A 89 -16.10 -4.48 1.17
C VAL A 89 -17.05 -5.62 1.60
N GLY A 90 -16.81 -6.85 1.13
CA GLY A 90 -17.49 -8.06 1.57
C GLY A 90 -19.01 -8.03 1.43
N TYR A 91 -19.56 -7.87 0.23
CA TYR A 91 -21.02 -7.86 0.01
C TYR A 91 -21.73 -9.13 0.48
N GLY A 92 -21.02 -10.29 0.53
CA GLY A 92 -21.60 -11.56 0.95
C GLY A 92 -22.41 -12.27 -0.12
N ASP A 93 -22.37 -11.79 -1.35
CA ASP A 93 -22.98 -12.40 -2.55
C ASP A 93 -22.27 -13.67 -2.97
N TYR A 94 -20.94 -13.69 -2.88
CA TYR A 94 -20.06 -14.82 -3.14
C TYR A 94 -19.22 -15.13 -1.91
N TYR A 95 -19.04 -16.41 -1.59
CA TYR A 95 -18.17 -16.88 -0.49
C TYR A 95 -17.80 -18.35 -0.66
N PRO A 96 -16.63 -18.78 -0.18
CA PRO A 96 -16.22 -20.18 -0.24
C PRO A 96 -16.99 -21.02 0.79
N VAL A 97 -17.53 -22.16 0.34
CA VAL A 97 -18.25 -23.12 1.19
C VAL A 97 -17.34 -24.26 1.66
N THR A 98 -16.27 -24.57 0.89
CA THR A 98 -15.33 -25.64 1.24
C THR A 98 -14.37 -25.24 2.36
N PRO A 99 -13.92 -26.20 3.21
CA PRO A 99 -12.87 -25.92 4.20
C PRO A 99 -11.59 -25.39 3.56
N GLU A 100 -11.18 -25.95 2.41
CA GLU A 100 -10.00 -25.54 1.66
C GLU A 100 -10.16 -24.10 1.11
N GLY A 101 -11.33 -23.77 0.56
CA GLY A 101 -11.65 -22.42 0.10
C GLY A 101 -11.66 -21.40 1.24
N ARG A 102 -12.14 -21.80 2.42
CA ARG A 102 -12.10 -20.93 3.62
C ARG A 102 -10.69 -20.65 4.11
N VAL A 103 -9.77 -21.62 3.99
CA VAL A 103 -8.34 -21.38 4.29
C VAL A 103 -7.75 -20.38 3.31
N VAL A 104 -8.04 -20.50 2.00
CA VAL A 104 -7.64 -19.51 0.99
C VAL A 104 -8.20 -18.14 1.34
N ALA A 105 -9.48 -18.06 1.71
CA ALA A 105 -10.14 -16.84 2.13
C ALA A 105 -9.45 -16.17 3.33
N ALA A 106 -9.12 -16.94 4.36
CA ALA A 106 -8.45 -16.42 5.55
C ALA A 106 -7.07 -15.82 5.23
N ILE A 107 -6.30 -16.48 4.36
CA ILE A 107 -4.99 -15.97 3.90
C ILE A 107 -5.16 -14.69 3.09
N LEU A 108 -6.14 -14.67 2.17
CA LEU A 108 -6.44 -13.50 1.35
C LEU A 108 -6.88 -12.30 2.21
N MET A 109 -7.76 -12.52 3.19
CA MET A 109 -8.23 -11.49 4.11
C MET A 109 -7.06 -10.89 4.91
N ALA A 110 -6.20 -11.72 5.49
CA ALA A 110 -5.04 -11.26 6.23
C ALA A 110 -4.06 -10.45 5.37
N ALA A 111 -3.77 -10.92 4.15
CA ALA A 111 -2.90 -10.23 3.21
C ALA A 111 -3.56 -8.97 2.64
N GLY A 112 -4.87 -9.01 2.34
CA GLY A 112 -5.65 -7.90 1.80
C GLY A 112 -5.67 -6.69 2.72
N VAL A 113 -5.91 -6.90 4.02
CA VAL A 113 -5.86 -5.82 5.03
C VAL A 113 -4.51 -5.12 5.03
N GLY A 114 -3.40 -5.86 4.98
CA GLY A 114 -2.05 -5.28 4.94
C GLY A 114 -1.77 -4.50 3.67
N LEU A 115 -2.14 -5.06 2.51
CA LEU A 115 -1.92 -4.42 1.20
C LEU A 115 -2.80 -3.19 1.01
N PHE A 116 -4.08 -3.28 1.37
CA PHE A 116 -5.01 -2.16 1.27
C PHE A 116 -4.63 -1.03 2.24
N GLY A 117 -4.21 -1.36 3.46
CA GLY A 117 -3.67 -0.40 4.42
C GLY A 117 -2.43 0.32 3.90
N THR A 118 -1.50 -0.41 3.28
CA THR A 118 -0.31 0.17 2.65
C THR A 118 -0.67 1.10 1.48
N PHE A 119 -1.62 0.70 0.64
CA PHE A 119 -2.13 1.52 -0.45
C PHE A 119 -2.75 2.82 0.07
N THR A 120 -3.62 2.74 1.07
CA THR A 120 -4.28 3.90 1.67
C THR A 120 -3.26 4.83 2.34
N GLY A 121 -2.28 4.28 3.05
CA GLY A 121 -1.17 5.04 3.62
C GLY A 121 -0.35 5.77 2.57
N TYR A 122 -0.04 5.12 1.45
CA TYR A 122 0.67 5.76 0.33
C TYR A 122 -0.15 6.92 -0.28
N VAL A 123 -1.45 6.72 -0.51
CA VAL A 123 -2.32 7.81 -1.01
C VAL A 123 -2.33 8.98 -0.04
N ALA A 124 -2.35 8.73 1.27
CA ALA A 124 -2.28 9.79 2.27
C ALA A 124 -0.97 10.59 2.20
N THR A 125 0.18 9.95 1.92
CA THR A 125 1.47 10.67 1.79
C THR A 125 1.48 11.67 0.64
N LEU A 126 0.75 11.40 -0.46
CA LEU A 126 0.67 12.33 -1.60
C LEU A 126 0.01 13.65 -1.21
N PHE A 127 -0.95 13.63 -0.30
CA PHE A 127 -1.57 14.86 0.23
C PHE A 127 -0.65 15.58 1.22
N ILE A 128 0.03 14.85 2.09
CA ILE A 128 0.95 15.40 3.07
C ILE A 128 2.15 16.08 2.37
N GLU A 129 2.74 15.45 1.35
CA GLU A 129 3.86 16.01 0.59
C GLU A 129 3.49 17.33 -0.10
N ALA A 130 2.23 17.47 -0.57
CA ALA A 130 1.75 18.72 -1.15
C ALA A 130 1.68 19.84 -0.11
N ASP A 131 1.13 19.56 1.07
CA ASP A 131 1.02 20.52 2.18
C ASP A 131 2.40 20.88 2.74
N GLU A 132 3.33 19.93 2.86
CA GLU A 132 4.69 20.17 3.33
C GLU A 132 5.49 21.08 2.38
N ALA A 133 5.33 20.90 1.05
CA ALA A 133 5.99 21.74 0.06
C ALA A 133 5.52 23.21 0.14
N GLU A 134 4.24 23.45 0.37
CA GLU A 134 3.67 24.79 0.60
C GLU A 134 4.18 25.39 1.90
N ALA A 135 4.13 24.64 3.00
CA ALA A 135 4.62 25.07 4.30
C ALA A 135 6.13 25.37 4.31
N GLU A 136 6.94 24.61 3.56
CA GLU A 136 8.37 24.87 3.40
C GLU A 136 8.64 26.19 2.62
N GLY A 137 7.80 26.49 1.64
CA GLY A 137 7.82 27.75 0.92
C GLY A 137 7.56 28.94 1.84
N ASP A 138 6.51 28.89 2.63
CA ASP A 138 6.13 29.91 3.61
C ASP A 138 7.21 30.10 4.69
N MET A 139 7.77 29.00 5.18
CA MET A 139 8.86 29.06 6.17
C MET A 139 10.10 29.75 5.61
N LYS A 140 10.48 29.49 4.36
CA LYS A 140 11.60 30.16 3.69
C LYS A 140 11.35 31.65 3.51
N ALA A 141 10.12 32.05 3.15
CA ALA A 141 9.72 33.45 3.03
C ALA A 141 9.81 34.18 4.39
N LEU A 142 9.27 33.58 5.44
CA LEU A 142 9.37 34.12 6.81
C LEU A 142 10.81 34.27 7.29
N LEU A 143 11.66 33.28 7.02
CA LEU A 143 13.08 33.36 7.37
C LEU A 143 13.82 34.46 6.60
N ALA A 144 13.46 34.76 5.35
CA ALA A 144 14.02 35.87 4.59
C ALA A 144 13.60 37.19 5.17
N GLU A 145 12.35 37.39 5.58
CA GLU A 145 11.84 38.60 6.22
C GLU A 145 12.49 38.84 7.56
N VAL A 146 12.63 37.82 8.40
CA VAL A 146 13.34 37.93 9.68
C VAL A 146 14.79 38.31 9.49
N ARG A 147 15.47 37.84 8.45
CA ARG A 147 16.84 38.27 8.15
C ARG A 147 16.92 39.70 7.70
N ALA A 148 16.02 40.19 6.86
CA ALA A 148 15.96 41.57 6.42
C ALA A 148 15.71 42.50 7.60
N LEU A 149 14.76 42.20 8.47
CA LEU A 149 14.50 42.96 9.67
C LEU A 149 15.71 43.00 10.63
N ARG A 150 16.43 41.90 10.73
CA ARG A 150 17.66 41.83 11.55
C ARG A 150 18.77 42.73 11.01
N GLU A 151 18.94 42.80 9.70
CA GLU A 151 19.90 43.68 9.04
C GLU A 151 19.51 45.15 9.24
N GLU A 152 18.25 45.50 9.12
CA GLU A 152 17.74 46.83 9.37
C GLU A 152 17.97 47.27 10.83
N VAL A 153 17.66 46.41 11.79
CA VAL A 153 17.95 46.67 13.21
C VAL A 153 19.43 46.85 13.49
N THR A 154 20.31 46.07 12.82
CA THR A 154 21.76 46.21 13.01
C THR A 154 22.29 47.52 12.41
N THR A 155 21.79 47.98 11.27
CA THR A 155 22.13 49.26 10.64
C THR A 155 21.66 50.41 11.48
N LEU A 156 20.41 50.41 11.95
CA LEU A 156 19.87 51.45 12.85
C LEU A 156 20.64 51.53 14.17
N ARG A 157 21.04 50.40 14.75
CA ARG A 157 21.89 50.38 15.97
C ARG A 157 23.27 51.02 15.70
N ALA A 158 23.86 50.76 14.54
CA ALA A 158 25.14 51.34 14.16
C ALA A 158 25.03 52.89 14.00
N GLU A 159 23.97 53.37 13.34
CA GLU A 159 23.69 54.80 13.18
C GLU A 159 23.48 55.51 14.52
N VAL A 160 22.67 54.94 15.41
CA VAL A 160 22.44 55.48 16.77
C VAL A 160 23.75 55.52 17.57
N SER A 161 24.60 54.50 17.44
CA SER A 161 25.88 54.44 18.14
C SER A 161 26.88 55.49 17.63
N THR A 162 26.83 55.80 16.32
CA THR A 162 27.69 56.81 15.68
C THR A 162 27.21 58.22 15.97
N GLY A 163 25.89 58.46 15.93
CA GLY A 163 25.28 59.73 16.30
C GLY A 163 25.56 60.13 17.76
N LYS A 164 25.57 59.18 18.69
CA LYS A 164 25.87 59.41 20.10
C LYS A 164 27.34 59.76 20.36
N ARG A 165 28.27 59.32 19.47
CA ARG A 165 29.70 59.74 19.55
C ARG A 165 29.95 61.14 19.03
N GLY A 166 29.17 61.59 18.02
CA GLY A 166 29.30 62.94 17.48
C GLY A 166 28.85 64.02 18.47
N ASP A 167 27.86 63.73 19.27
CA ASP A 167 27.32 64.71 20.26
C ASP A 167 28.23 64.89 21.49
N CYS A 168 29.06 63.93 21.84
CA CYS A 168 30.04 64.03 22.94
C CYS A 168 31.33 64.81 22.57
N SER A 169 31.59 65.03 21.26
CA SER A 169 32.80 65.73 20.79
C SER A 169 32.62 67.24 20.64
N ASN A 170 31.40 67.79 20.67
CA ASN A 170 31.12 69.23 20.46
C ASN A 170 30.81 70.00 21.74
N GLY A 171 31.04 69.42 22.91
CA GLY A 171 30.76 69.96 24.20
C GLY A 171 32.01 70.30 25.07
N ASN A 172 33.12 70.89 24.46
CA ASN A 172 34.24 71.35 25.19
C ASN A 172 34.76 72.69 24.65
#